data_4b894c9a9a26b97f5c13a1a3ae2bfeb4
#
_entry.id   4b894c9a9a26b97f5c13a1a3ae2bfeb4
#
_cell.length_a   1.000
_cell.length_b   1.000
_cell.length_c   1.000
_cell.angle_alpha   90.00
_cell.angle_beta   90.00
_cell.angle_gamma   90.00
#
_symmetry.space_group_name_H-M   'P 1'
#
loop_
_entity.id
_entity.type
_entity.pdbx_description
1 polymer ?
#
loop_
_entity_poly.entity_id
_entity_poly.type
_entity_poly.pdbx_seq_one_letter_code
_entity_poly.pdbx_strand_id
1 'polypeptide(L)'
;VKCSRSGLAATLLLSLASATPSFAANETRDAPAQAASPIYGVTIPHGYRTWQFVAPAEEADPLDELRIVLGNPTVMKALEKNTLPFPDGSIFVKLAWKRVPSTEFGPASVPGAATTVQVMVKDSKRYRDSGGWGFGRFINGQPADLAQHQTCFACHQARVRNHDFVFTRLAP
;
A
#
# COMPACT_ATOMS: atom_id res chain seq x y z
N VAL A 1 45.35 81.92 -29.95
CA VAL A 1 45.60 81.46 -28.58
C VAL A 1 44.86 80.14 -28.42
N LYS A 2 45.61 78.98 -28.33
CA LYS A 2 45.15 77.62 -28.21
C LYS A 2 44.95 77.30 -26.71
N CYS A 3 43.84 76.76 -26.37
CA CYS A 3 43.63 76.11 -25.05
C CYS A 3 43.27 74.66 -25.26
N SER A 4 44.20 73.80 -24.84
CA SER A 4 44.09 72.38 -24.84
C SER A 4 43.32 71.93 -23.55
N ARG A 5 42.30 71.04 -23.63
CA ARG A 5 41.71 70.38 -22.50
C ARG A 5 41.89 68.89 -22.68
N SER A 6 42.70 68.35 -21.82
CA SER A 6 42.87 66.90 -21.65
C SER A 6 41.66 66.32 -20.91
N GLY A 7 40.94 65.33 -21.52
CA GLY A 7 39.86 64.61 -20.89
C GLY A 7 40.40 63.28 -20.29
N LEU A 8 40.26 63.12 -19.02
CA LEU A 8 40.47 61.83 -18.35
C LEU A 8 39.23 60.92 -18.57
N ALA A 9 39.47 59.81 -19.23
CA ALA A 9 38.45 58.73 -19.34
C ALA A 9 38.57 57.87 -18.12
N ALA A 10 37.52 57.88 -17.29
CA ALA A 10 37.35 56.92 -16.17
C ALA A 10 36.69 55.70 -16.69
N THR A 11 37.41 54.58 -16.72
CA THR A 11 36.86 53.22 -17.03
C THR A 11 36.21 52.66 -15.83
N LEU A 12 34.87 52.51 -15.85
CA LEU A 12 34.07 51.87 -14.84
C LEU A 12 34.09 50.37 -15.11
N LEU A 13 34.78 49.59 -14.29
CA LEU A 13 34.74 48.11 -14.30
C LEU A 13 33.47 47.64 -13.59
N LEU A 14 32.50 47.15 -14.35
CA LEU A 14 31.30 46.51 -13.85
C LEU A 14 31.63 45.05 -13.53
N SER A 15 31.78 44.70 -12.26
CA SER A 15 31.93 43.32 -11.80
C SER A 15 30.56 42.64 -11.79
N LEU A 16 30.30 41.73 -12.75
CA LEU A 16 29.15 40.83 -12.70
C LEU A 16 29.39 39.77 -11.61
N ALA A 17 28.67 39.87 -10.50
CA ALA A 17 28.59 38.81 -9.52
C ALA A 17 27.63 37.70 -10.05
N SER A 18 28.19 36.56 -10.45
CA SER A 18 27.46 35.39 -10.87
C SER A 18 26.87 34.72 -9.62
N ALA A 19 25.59 34.93 -9.37
CA ALA A 19 24.85 34.16 -8.36
C ALA A 19 24.54 32.75 -8.90
N THR A 20 25.25 31.74 -8.43
CA THR A 20 24.90 30.34 -8.69
C THR A 20 23.69 29.98 -7.85
N PRO A 21 22.60 29.44 -8.45
CA PRO A 21 21.50 28.94 -7.66
C PRO A 21 21.98 27.69 -6.90
N SER A 22 22.01 27.80 -5.57
CA SER A 22 22.19 26.63 -4.66
C SER A 22 20.91 25.79 -4.74
N PHE A 23 20.97 24.71 -5.51
CA PHE A 23 19.93 23.68 -5.40
C PHE A 23 20.08 23.05 -4.01
N ALA A 24 19.21 23.45 -3.09
CA ALA A 24 19.05 22.75 -1.83
C ALA A 24 18.70 21.29 -2.17
N ALA A 25 19.58 20.36 -1.81
CA ALA A 25 19.28 18.94 -1.85
C ALA A 25 18.02 18.74 -1.03
N ASN A 26 16.95 18.27 -1.69
CA ASN A 26 15.72 17.87 -1.04
C ASN A 26 16.08 16.65 -0.22
N GLU A 27 16.33 16.84 1.09
CA GLU A 27 16.44 15.73 2.03
C GLU A 27 15.14 14.96 1.93
N THR A 28 15.21 13.79 1.29
CA THR A 28 14.17 12.77 1.38
C THR A 28 14.04 12.44 2.86
N ARG A 29 13.06 13.06 3.53
CA ARG A 29 12.66 12.64 4.86
C ARG A 29 12.30 11.17 4.71
N ASP A 30 13.12 10.30 5.27
CA ASP A 30 12.80 8.88 5.38
C ASP A 30 11.43 8.78 6.01
N ALA A 31 10.45 8.31 5.24
CA ALA A 31 9.14 8.04 5.77
C ALA A 31 9.34 7.05 6.94
N PRO A 32 8.71 7.28 8.11
CA PRO A 32 8.89 6.42 9.26
C PRO A 32 8.67 4.97 8.82
N ALA A 33 9.62 4.09 9.20
CA ALA A 33 9.56 2.68 8.85
C ALA A 33 8.17 2.13 9.21
N GLN A 34 7.46 1.58 8.23
CA GLN A 34 6.13 1.04 8.47
C GLN A 34 6.21 -0.10 9.48
N ALA A 35 5.36 -0.04 10.49
CA ALA A 35 5.27 -1.09 11.49
C ALA A 35 4.92 -2.44 10.85
N ALA A 36 5.73 -3.46 11.15
CA ALA A 36 5.58 -4.80 10.59
C ALA A 36 4.67 -5.66 11.48
N SER A 37 3.88 -6.56 10.86
CA SER A 37 3.04 -7.49 11.60
C SER A 37 3.88 -8.44 12.44
N PRO A 38 3.44 -8.81 13.66
CA PRO A 38 4.07 -9.85 14.44
C PRO A 38 4.01 -11.20 13.69
N ILE A 39 4.92 -12.13 14.00
CA ILE A 39 5.10 -13.46 13.40
C ILE A 39 5.67 -13.39 11.98
N TYR A 40 5.03 -12.65 11.07
CA TYR A 40 5.33 -12.69 9.63
C TYR A 40 6.22 -11.54 9.14
N GLY A 41 6.27 -10.41 9.88
CA GLY A 41 7.02 -9.23 9.45
C GLY A 41 6.48 -8.60 8.16
N VAL A 42 5.18 -8.78 7.89
CA VAL A 42 4.50 -8.17 6.75
C VAL A 42 4.19 -6.71 7.06
N THR A 43 4.38 -5.82 6.09
CA THR A 43 4.00 -4.41 6.17
C THR A 43 2.89 -4.08 5.17
N ILE A 44 2.23 -2.95 5.31
CA ILE A 44 1.29 -2.45 4.30
C ILE A 44 2.09 -2.03 3.06
N PRO A 45 1.84 -2.58 1.86
CA PRO A 45 2.61 -2.23 0.68
C PRO A 45 2.38 -0.78 0.26
N HIS A 46 3.44 -0.09 -0.19
CA HIS A 46 3.28 1.24 -0.77
C HIS A 46 2.45 1.17 -2.05
N GLY A 47 1.62 2.19 -2.29
CA GLY A 47 0.86 2.33 -3.53
C GLY A 47 -0.26 1.31 -3.73
N TYR A 48 -0.56 0.45 -2.77
CA TYR A 48 -1.58 -0.60 -2.92
C TYR A 48 -2.98 -0.08 -3.32
N ARG A 49 -3.29 1.17 -3.01
CA ARG A 49 -4.59 1.78 -3.37
C ARG A 49 -4.78 2.00 -4.87
N THR A 50 -3.73 1.89 -5.66
CA THR A 50 -3.77 1.95 -7.12
C THR A 50 -3.74 0.57 -7.77
N TRP A 51 -3.75 -0.51 -6.97
CA TRP A 51 -3.77 -1.87 -7.49
C TRP A 51 -5.14 -2.25 -8.03
N GLN A 52 -5.17 -3.29 -8.85
CA GLN A 52 -6.40 -3.74 -9.49
C GLN A 52 -7.35 -4.36 -8.46
N PHE A 53 -8.62 -4.12 -8.69
CA PHE A 53 -9.71 -4.74 -7.95
C PHE A 53 -9.81 -6.23 -8.29
N VAL A 54 -9.89 -7.07 -7.26
CA VAL A 54 -10.08 -8.52 -7.40
C VAL A 54 -11.53 -8.89 -7.17
N ALA A 55 -12.08 -8.54 -6.03
CA ALA A 55 -13.47 -8.83 -5.68
C ALA A 55 -13.95 -7.97 -4.50
N PRO A 56 -15.27 -7.72 -4.42
CA PRO A 56 -15.91 -7.21 -3.21
C PRO A 56 -16.19 -8.38 -2.27
N ALA A 57 -16.43 -8.08 -1.01
CA ALA A 57 -16.99 -9.03 -0.05
C ALA A 57 -17.82 -8.28 0.99
N GLU A 58 -18.82 -8.95 1.51
CA GLU A 58 -19.57 -8.52 2.68
C GLU A 58 -19.39 -9.57 3.78
N GLU A 59 -19.20 -9.13 4.99
CA GLU A 59 -19.21 -10.00 6.15
C GLU A 59 -20.27 -9.52 7.12
N ALA A 60 -21.28 -10.36 7.33
CA ALA A 60 -22.38 -10.07 8.23
C ALA A 60 -21.92 -10.05 9.71
N ASP A 61 -22.87 -10.00 10.63
CA ASP A 61 -22.60 -10.05 12.06
C ASP A 61 -21.63 -11.19 12.46
N PRO A 62 -20.76 -10.94 13.44
CA PRO A 62 -20.68 -9.76 14.31
C PRO A 62 -19.84 -8.62 13.74
N LEU A 63 -19.18 -8.75 12.59
CA LEU A 63 -18.29 -7.73 12.06
C LEU A 63 -19.04 -6.63 11.30
N ASP A 64 -20.06 -6.99 10.53
CA ASP A 64 -20.89 -6.08 9.75
C ASP A 64 -20.03 -5.13 8.90
N GLU A 65 -19.29 -5.71 7.96
CA GLU A 65 -18.28 -5.01 7.15
C GLU A 65 -18.54 -5.13 5.66
N LEU A 66 -18.37 -4.02 4.95
CA LEU A 66 -18.11 -4.01 3.50
C LEU A 66 -16.61 -4.08 3.27
N ARG A 67 -16.21 -4.89 2.28
CA ARG A 67 -14.81 -5.17 2.00
C ARG A 67 -14.53 -5.13 0.50
N ILE A 68 -13.31 -4.76 0.16
CA ILE A 68 -12.74 -4.97 -1.18
C ILE A 68 -11.39 -5.66 -1.05
N VAL A 69 -11.04 -6.45 -2.06
CA VAL A 69 -9.73 -7.06 -2.19
C VAL A 69 -9.06 -6.53 -3.44
N LEU A 70 -7.83 -6.07 -3.27
CA LEU A 70 -6.95 -5.61 -4.32
C LEU A 70 -5.82 -6.61 -4.51
N GLY A 71 -5.34 -6.75 -5.76
CA GLY A 71 -4.21 -7.60 -6.11
C GLY A 71 -3.12 -6.81 -6.81
N ASN A 72 -1.86 -7.14 -6.51
CA ASN A 72 -0.75 -6.63 -7.30
C ASN A 72 -0.73 -7.29 -8.70
N PRO A 73 0.08 -6.80 -9.66
CA PRO A 73 0.13 -7.36 -11.02
C PRO A 73 0.40 -8.86 -11.07
N THR A 74 1.18 -9.40 -10.12
CA THR A 74 1.47 -10.85 -10.04
C THR A 74 0.21 -11.65 -9.70
N VAL A 75 -0.59 -11.17 -8.73
CA VAL A 75 -1.89 -11.77 -8.38
C VAL A 75 -2.84 -11.73 -9.56
N MET A 76 -2.99 -10.57 -10.20
CA MET A 76 -3.94 -10.41 -11.30
C MET A 76 -3.63 -11.36 -12.45
N LYS A 77 -2.36 -11.45 -12.85
CA LYS A 77 -1.91 -12.40 -13.88
C LYS A 77 -2.17 -13.87 -13.49
N ALA A 78 -2.02 -14.21 -12.22
CA ALA A 78 -2.29 -15.57 -11.74
C ALA A 78 -3.79 -15.89 -11.77
N LEU A 79 -4.63 -14.96 -11.33
CA LEU A 79 -6.08 -15.10 -11.33
C LEU A 79 -6.65 -15.23 -12.76
N GLU A 80 -6.24 -14.36 -13.68
CA GLU A 80 -6.64 -14.40 -15.08
C GLU A 80 -6.29 -15.73 -15.77
N LYS A 81 -5.16 -16.34 -15.37
CA LYS A 81 -4.69 -17.61 -15.92
C LYS A 81 -5.12 -18.84 -15.10
N ASN A 82 -5.89 -18.64 -14.02
CA ASN A 82 -6.23 -19.71 -13.08
C ASN A 82 -5.00 -20.49 -12.58
N THR A 83 -3.88 -19.77 -12.33
CA THR A 83 -2.62 -20.37 -11.90
C THR A 83 -2.61 -20.60 -10.41
N LEU A 84 -2.45 -21.85 -9.99
CA LEU A 84 -2.23 -22.26 -8.59
C LEU A 84 -1.07 -23.26 -8.53
N PRO A 85 -0.27 -23.22 -7.45
CA PRO A 85 -0.27 -22.22 -6.39
C PRO A 85 0.08 -20.82 -6.92
N PHE A 86 -0.31 -19.79 -6.19
CA PHE A 86 0.06 -18.41 -6.53
C PHE A 86 1.59 -18.26 -6.56
N PRO A 87 2.16 -17.56 -7.57
CA PRO A 87 3.60 -17.35 -7.64
C PRO A 87 4.13 -16.51 -6.45
N ASP A 88 5.38 -16.71 -6.08
CA ASP A 88 6.08 -15.82 -5.14
C ASP A 88 6.03 -14.37 -5.63
N GLY A 89 5.89 -13.44 -4.69
CA GLY A 89 5.64 -12.04 -4.99
C GLY A 89 4.15 -11.69 -5.20
N SER A 90 3.23 -12.64 -5.14
CA SER A 90 1.78 -12.37 -5.11
C SER A 90 1.43 -11.65 -3.82
N ILE A 91 0.70 -10.53 -3.92
CA ILE A 91 0.25 -9.76 -2.77
C ILE A 91 -1.22 -9.40 -2.92
N PHE A 92 -2.00 -9.79 -1.93
CA PHE A 92 -3.39 -9.34 -1.76
C PHE A 92 -3.48 -8.31 -0.65
N VAL A 93 -4.30 -7.29 -0.86
CA VAL A 93 -4.66 -6.33 0.18
C VAL A 93 -6.18 -6.27 0.30
N LYS A 94 -6.69 -6.56 1.49
CA LYS A 94 -8.11 -6.43 1.83
C LYS A 94 -8.33 -5.17 2.65
N LEU A 95 -9.22 -4.32 2.18
CA LEU A 95 -9.72 -3.14 2.88
C LEU A 95 -11.10 -3.44 3.44
N ALA A 96 -11.36 -3.02 4.67
CA ALA A 96 -12.64 -3.23 5.33
C ALA A 96 -13.15 -1.95 6.00
N TRP A 97 -14.47 -1.77 5.95
CA TRP A 97 -15.19 -0.66 6.56
C TRP A 97 -16.46 -1.18 7.23
N LYS A 98 -16.92 -0.51 8.27
CA LYS A 98 -18.27 -0.76 8.79
C LYS A 98 -19.29 -0.53 7.68
N ARG A 99 -20.27 -1.42 7.60
CA ARG A 99 -21.41 -1.26 6.71
C ARG A 99 -22.40 -0.30 7.40
N VAL A 100 -22.76 0.79 6.71
CA VAL A 100 -23.76 1.73 7.21
C VAL A 100 -24.85 1.96 6.17
N PRO A 101 -26.09 2.25 6.56
CA PRO A 101 -27.14 2.63 5.62
C PRO A 101 -26.76 3.87 4.82
N SER A 102 -27.12 3.92 3.54
CA SER A 102 -26.98 5.12 2.74
C SER A 102 -28.02 6.16 3.15
N THR A 103 -27.60 7.41 3.31
CA THR A 103 -28.50 8.54 3.56
C THR A 103 -29.22 9.01 2.32
N GLU A 104 -28.65 8.76 1.13
CA GLU A 104 -29.20 9.18 -0.16
C GLU A 104 -30.10 8.12 -0.81
N PHE A 105 -29.86 6.85 -0.51
CA PHE A 105 -30.62 5.75 -1.12
C PHE A 105 -30.87 4.65 -0.09
N GLY A 106 -32.04 4.70 0.55
CA GLY A 106 -32.43 3.83 1.67
C GLY A 106 -32.22 2.33 1.49
N PRO A 107 -32.41 1.71 0.28
CA PRO A 107 -32.14 0.30 0.07
C PRO A 107 -30.64 -0.07 0.05
N ALA A 108 -29.75 0.93 -0.03
CA ALA A 108 -28.31 0.69 -0.14
C ALA A 108 -27.57 0.77 1.19
N SER A 109 -26.44 0.08 1.26
CA SER A 109 -25.42 0.26 2.29
C SER A 109 -24.14 0.83 1.68
N VAL A 110 -23.45 1.66 2.43
CA VAL A 110 -22.19 2.31 2.02
C VAL A 110 -21.10 2.06 3.05
N PRO A 111 -19.81 2.21 2.66
CA PRO A 111 -18.70 2.13 3.60
C PRO A 111 -18.76 3.27 4.63
N GLY A 112 -18.75 2.93 5.90
CA GLY A 112 -18.60 3.83 7.03
C GLY A 112 -17.13 3.94 7.49
N ALA A 113 -16.89 3.91 8.80
CA ALA A 113 -15.54 3.98 9.37
C ALA A 113 -14.67 2.80 8.90
N ALA A 114 -13.43 3.10 8.49
CA ALA A 114 -12.45 2.07 8.17
C ALA A 114 -12.13 1.22 9.40
N THR A 115 -12.07 -0.10 9.22
CA THR A 115 -11.79 -1.03 10.32
C THR A 115 -10.41 -1.64 10.21
N THR A 116 -10.08 -2.28 9.08
CA THR A 116 -8.78 -2.93 8.92
C THR A 116 -8.23 -2.82 7.50
N VAL A 117 -6.89 -2.86 7.42
CA VAL A 117 -6.15 -3.25 6.23
C VAL A 117 -5.52 -4.62 6.50
N GLN A 118 -5.76 -5.60 5.65
CA GLN A 118 -5.19 -6.93 5.79
C GLN A 118 -4.37 -7.27 4.56
N VAL A 119 -3.19 -7.86 4.77
CA VAL A 119 -2.22 -8.12 3.71
C VAL A 119 -1.83 -9.59 3.74
N MET A 120 -1.80 -10.23 2.57
CA MET A 120 -1.19 -11.54 2.36
C MET A 120 -0.07 -11.42 1.35
N VAL A 121 1.11 -11.95 1.68
CA VAL A 121 2.30 -11.93 0.81
C VAL A 121 2.76 -13.35 0.57
N LYS A 122 2.90 -13.76 -0.69
CA LYS A 122 3.45 -15.05 -1.08
C LYS A 122 4.98 -14.98 -1.14
N ASP A 123 5.63 -15.80 -0.34
CA ASP A 123 7.06 -16.12 -0.40
C ASP A 123 7.23 -17.53 0.15
N SER A 124 7.38 -18.48 -0.75
CA SER A 124 7.42 -19.92 -0.45
C SER A 124 8.59 -20.34 0.44
N LYS A 125 9.68 -19.55 0.41
CA LYS A 125 10.88 -19.81 1.23
C LYS A 125 10.73 -19.21 2.63
N ARG A 126 10.29 -17.96 2.71
CA ARG A 126 10.16 -17.23 3.97
C ARG A 126 9.02 -17.77 4.83
N TYR A 127 7.90 -18.11 4.21
CA TYR A 127 6.65 -18.49 4.91
C TYR A 127 6.30 -19.97 4.75
N ARG A 128 7.31 -20.86 4.68
CA ARG A 128 7.10 -22.32 4.46
C ARG A 128 6.12 -22.94 5.44
N ASP A 129 6.16 -22.52 6.70
CA ASP A 129 5.34 -23.09 7.78
C ASP A 129 3.88 -22.62 7.75
N SER A 130 3.58 -21.66 6.90
CA SER A 130 2.22 -21.13 6.68
C SER A 130 1.79 -21.24 5.21
N GLY A 131 2.18 -22.33 4.54
CA GLY A 131 1.81 -22.61 3.16
C GLY A 131 2.43 -21.64 2.15
N GLY A 132 3.52 -20.96 2.51
CA GLY A 132 4.18 -19.95 1.69
C GLY A 132 3.55 -18.56 1.79
N TRP A 133 2.65 -18.32 2.77
CA TRP A 133 1.98 -17.04 2.94
C TRP A 133 2.32 -16.34 4.25
N GLY A 134 2.76 -15.09 4.15
CA GLY A 134 2.83 -14.16 5.28
C GLY A 134 1.54 -13.37 5.43
N PHE A 135 1.17 -13.05 6.66
CA PHE A 135 -0.07 -12.36 7.00
C PHE A 135 0.19 -11.08 7.79
N GLY A 136 -0.55 -10.02 7.46
CA GLY A 136 -0.59 -8.78 8.23
C GLY A 136 -2.01 -8.28 8.39
N ARG A 137 -2.39 -7.89 9.61
CA ARG A 137 -3.63 -7.19 9.92
C ARG A 137 -3.30 -5.89 10.62
N PHE A 138 -3.86 -4.79 10.13
CA PHE A 138 -3.55 -3.45 10.58
C PHE A 138 -4.83 -2.70 10.92
N ILE A 139 -4.82 -1.98 12.04
CA ILE A 139 -5.87 -1.09 12.52
C ILE A 139 -5.26 0.30 12.63
N ASN A 140 -5.82 1.30 11.97
CA ASN A 140 -5.27 2.65 11.92
C ASN A 140 -3.76 2.68 11.53
N GLY A 141 -3.37 1.82 10.59
CA GLY A 141 -1.98 1.72 10.11
C GLY A 141 -1.00 1.01 11.05
N GLN A 142 -1.43 0.61 12.25
CA GLN A 142 -0.62 -0.17 13.20
C GLN A 142 -0.98 -1.65 13.14
N PRO A 143 0.00 -2.57 13.30
CA PRO A 143 -0.30 -4.00 13.33
C PRO A 143 -1.22 -4.32 14.51
N ALA A 144 -2.19 -5.20 14.26
CA ALA A 144 -2.99 -5.80 15.31
C ALA A 144 -2.12 -6.65 16.25
N ASP A 145 -2.69 -7.10 17.36
CA ASP A 145 -1.96 -7.86 18.36
C ASP A 145 -1.49 -9.25 17.89
N LEU A 146 -0.63 -9.86 18.67
CA LEU A 146 -0.08 -11.19 18.40
C LEU A 146 -1.16 -12.26 18.35
N ALA A 147 -2.15 -12.22 19.23
CA ALA A 147 -3.20 -13.23 19.30
C ALA A 147 -4.02 -13.28 18.00
N GLN A 148 -4.35 -12.13 17.43
CA GLN A 148 -5.02 -12.07 16.13
C GLN A 148 -4.17 -12.65 14.99
N HIS A 149 -2.87 -12.36 14.97
CA HIS A 149 -1.98 -12.90 13.94
C HIS A 149 -1.77 -14.42 14.04
N GLN A 150 -1.84 -15.00 15.23
CA GLN A 150 -1.77 -16.44 15.43
C GLN A 150 -2.94 -17.18 14.78
N THR A 151 -4.10 -16.56 14.63
CA THR A 151 -5.30 -17.18 14.03
C THR A 151 -5.32 -17.12 12.50
N CYS A 152 -4.53 -16.26 11.86
CA CYS A 152 -4.63 -16.00 10.43
C CYS A 152 -4.46 -17.28 9.60
N PHE A 153 -3.30 -17.93 9.70
CA PHE A 153 -3.02 -19.12 8.89
C PHE A 153 -3.95 -20.28 9.23
N ALA A 154 -4.22 -20.53 10.50
CA ALA A 154 -5.10 -21.63 10.92
C ALA A 154 -6.49 -21.54 10.26
N CYS A 155 -7.08 -20.33 10.21
CA CYS A 155 -8.36 -20.10 9.55
C CYS A 155 -8.28 -20.33 8.02
N HIS A 156 -7.26 -19.80 7.36
CA HIS A 156 -7.04 -19.99 5.92
C HIS A 156 -6.79 -21.45 5.58
N GLN A 157 -6.01 -22.17 6.39
CA GLN A 157 -5.73 -23.60 6.22
C GLN A 157 -7.00 -24.44 6.36
N ALA A 158 -7.82 -24.17 7.36
CA ALA A 158 -9.03 -24.95 7.62
C ALA A 158 -10.10 -24.81 6.52
N ARG A 159 -10.14 -23.65 5.84
CA ARG A 159 -11.25 -23.33 4.94
C ARG A 159 -10.90 -23.32 3.46
N VAL A 160 -9.68 -22.90 3.08
CA VAL A 160 -9.33 -22.66 1.67
C VAL A 160 -7.97 -23.22 1.29
N ARG A 161 -7.53 -24.28 1.96
CA ARG A 161 -6.27 -24.98 1.66
C ARG A 161 -6.15 -25.39 0.19
N ASN A 162 -7.24 -25.85 -0.40
CA ASN A 162 -7.30 -26.32 -1.78
C ASN A 162 -7.26 -25.19 -2.83
N HIS A 163 -7.29 -23.94 -2.40
CA HIS A 163 -7.08 -22.78 -3.25
C HIS A 163 -5.87 -21.95 -2.80
N ASP A 164 -4.79 -22.65 -2.51
CA ASP A 164 -3.54 -22.07 -2.03
C ASP A 164 -3.75 -21.08 -0.86
N PHE A 165 -4.65 -21.44 0.06
CA PHE A 165 -5.00 -20.67 1.27
C PHE A 165 -5.63 -19.29 1.01
N VAL A 166 -6.16 -19.01 -0.18
CA VAL A 166 -6.76 -17.72 -0.56
C VAL A 166 -8.28 -17.84 -0.66
N PHE A 167 -9.02 -17.02 0.09
CA PHE A 167 -10.49 -16.98 0.03
C PHE A 167 -11.02 -16.35 -1.26
N THR A 168 -10.31 -15.32 -1.76
CA THR A 168 -10.79 -14.47 -2.83
C THR A 168 -10.64 -15.14 -4.20
N ARG A 169 -11.63 -14.96 -5.06
CA ARG A 169 -11.63 -15.28 -6.48
C ARG A 169 -11.76 -13.99 -7.27
N LEU A 170 -11.34 -14.00 -8.53
CA LEU A 170 -11.60 -12.87 -9.42
C LEU A 170 -13.12 -12.72 -9.61
N ALA A 171 -13.63 -11.53 -9.33
CA ALA A 171 -15.03 -11.23 -9.64
C ALA A 171 -15.26 -11.25 -11.15
N PRO A 172 -16.41 -11.75 -11.63
CA PRO A 172 -16.73 -11.78 -13.06
C PRO A 172 -16.87 -10.37 -13.65
#